data_67fa6fdc5fc6a0d47c70e5fc3d308740
#
_entry.id   67fa6fdc5fc6a0d47c70e5fc3d308740
#
_cell.length_a   1.000
_cell.length_b   1.000
_cell.length_c   1.000
_cell.angle_alpha   90.00
_cell.angle_beta   90.00
_cell.angle_gamma   90.00
#
_symmetry.space_group_name_H-M   'P 1'
#
loop_
_entity.id
_entity.type
_entity.pdbx_description
1 polymer ?
#
loop_
_entity_poly.entity_id
_entity_poly.type
_entity_poly.pdbx_seq_one_letter_code
_entity_poly.pdbx_strand_id
1 'polypeptide(L)'
;LGDRVAVNTVLICGTCFWCMRGQQSVCPNMAVAGFMADGGLAEFMVWPADHMVLLPDNISDVEAPLIEPATVAVHGVRRSGVRAGDNVAVIGCGTVGLLTLQAFKAAGARVIAVDVRDQSLMLARELGADETVNCKDENTAAAQIRELTGNIGPDITAETAGAKETPRMAIEWTRR
;
A
#
# COMPACT_ATOMS: atom_id res chain seq x y z
N LEU A 1 -24.93 -5.87 18.53
CA LEU A 1 -24.02 -5.86 19.69
C LEU A 1 -23.16 -7.11 19.66
N GLY A 2 -21.83 -6.93 19.86
CA GLY A 2 -20.88 -8.03 19.82
C GLY A 2 -20.33 -8.35 18.43
N ASP A 3 -20.66 -7.57 17.42
CA ASP A 3 -20.14 -7.75 16.06
C ASP A 3 -18.66 -7.33 15.98
N ARG A 4 -17.90 -8.11 15.24
CA ARG A 4 -16.50 -7.77 14.91
C ARG A 4 -16.48 -6.82 13.71
N VAL A 5 -15.79 -5.69 13.83
CA VAL A 5 -15.80 -4.65 12.80
C VAL A 5 -14.40 -4.13 12.49
N ALA A 6 -14.16 -3.74 11.24
CA ALA A 6 -13.10 -2.85 10.85
C ALA A 6 -13.66 -1.42 10.72
N VAL A 7 -12.87 -0.44 11.13
CA VAL A 7 -13.28 0.97 11.12
C VAL A 7 -12.68 1.67 9.90
N ASN A 8 -13.53 2.35 9.10
CA ASN A 8 -13.04 3.36 8.17
C ASN A 8 -12.63 4.58 9.00
N THR A 9 -11.34 4.83 9.05
CA THR A 9 -10.73 5.86 9.91
C THR A 9 -10.95 7.29 9.43
N VAL A 10 -11.51 7.48 8.24
CA VAL A 10 -11.68 8.81 7.62
C VAL A 10 -13.11 9.30 7.76
N LEU A 11 -13.30 10.41 8.48
CA LEU A 11 -14.56 11.16 8.54
C LEU A 11 -14.56 12.27 7.50
N ILE A 12 -15.69 12.46 6.83
CA ILE A 12 -15.91 13.51 5.84
C ILE A 12 -17.14 14.33 6.21
N CYS A 13 -17.23 15.59 5.76
CA CYS A 13 -18.40 16.40 6.07
C CYS A 13 -19.66 16.01 5.27
N GLY A 14 -19.53 15.28 4.17
CA GLY A 14 -20.64 14.84 3.32
C GLY A 14 -21.32 15.93 2.46
N THR A 15 -21.13 17.21 2.76
CA THR A 15 -21.91 18.33 2.20
C THR A 15 -21.11 19.30 1.35
N CYS A 16 -19.77 19.27 1.38
CA CYS A 16 -18.94 20.18 0.61
C CYS A 16 -18.93 19.85 -0.88
N PHE A 17 -18.43 20.78 -1.68
CA PHE A 17 -18.28 20.64 -3.13
C PHE A 17 -17.64 19.30 -3.55
N TRP A 18 -16.62 18.87 -2.83
CA TRP A 18 -15.87 17.66 -3.12
C TRP A 18 -16.64 16.39 -2.73
N CYS A 19 -17.23 16.36 -1.53
CA CYS A 19 -18.03 15.23 -1.06
C CYS A 19 -19.23 14.97 -1.98
N MET A 20 -19.93 16.02 -2.39
CA MET A 20 -21.08 15.93 -3.29
C MET A 20 -20.73 15.39 -4.69
N ARG A 21 -19.45 15.35 -5.05
CA ARG A 21 -18.92 14.81 -6.31
C ARG A 21 -18.20 13.47 -6.15
N GLY A 22 -18.28 12.84 -4.97
CA GLY A 22 -17.58 11.59 -4.70
C GLY A 22 -16.06 11.71 -4.53
N GLN A 23 -15.54 12.94 -4.43
CA GLN A 23 -14.11 13.22 -4.23
C GLN A 23 -13.82 13.44 -2.74
N GLN A 24 -14.20 12.47 -1.94
CA GLN A 24 -14.19 12.56 -0.48
C GLN A 24 -12.77 12.69 0.10
N SER A 25 -11.77 12.15 -0.57
CA SER A 25 -10.35 12.21 -0.15
C SER A 25 -9.74 13.62 -0.14
N VAL A 26 -10.41 14.60 -0.75
CA VAL A 26 -10.00 16.01 -0.73
C VAL A 26 -11.01 16.90 0.01
N CYS A 27 -11.79 16.32 0.91
CA CYS A 27 -12.71 17.07 1.76
C CYS A 27 -11.92 18.02 2.68
N PRO A 28 -12.18 19.36 2.65
CA PRO A 28 -11.45 20.30 3.51
C PRO A 28 -11.75 20.15 5.00
N ASN A 29 -12.85 19.48 5.33
CA ASN A 29 -13.26 19.19 6.71
C ASN A 29 -13.05 17.70 7.05
N MET A 30 -12.09 17.05 6.40
CA MET A 30 -11.75 15.67 6.68
C MET A 30 -11.10 15.57 8.07
N ALA A 31 -11.48 14.55 8.84
CA ALA A 31 -10.81 14.17 10.07
C ALA A 31 -10.43 12.70 9.99
N VAL A 32 -9.26 12.36 10.54
CA VAL A 32 -8.75 11.01 10.58
C VAL A 32 -8.62 10.56 12.04
N ALA A 33 -9.17 9.39 12.35
CA ALA A 33 -9.06 8.79 13.68
C ALA A 33 -7.59 8.66 14.12
N GLY A 34 -7.31 9.07 15.35
CA GLY A 34 -5.95 9.05 15.90
C GLY A 34 -5.06 10.23 15.48
N PHE A 35 -5.52 11.12 14.56
CA PHE A 35 -4.79 12.32 14.13
C PHE A 35 -5.57 13.62 14.45
N MET A 36 -6.78 13.76 13.94
CA MET A 36 -7.62 14.95 14.15
C MET A 36 -8.85 14.63 15.01
N ALA A 37 -9.12 13.38 15.27
CA ALA A 37 -10.17 12.89 16.17
C ALA A 37 -9.60 11.78 17.03
N ASP A 38 -10.27 11.46 18.14
CA ASP A 38 -9.87 10.36 19.01
C ASP A 38 -9.79 9.05 18.24
N GLY A 39 -8.76 8.24 18.54
CA GLY A 39 -8.47 6.99 17.84
C GLY A 39 -8.82 5.75 18.64
N GLY A 40 -8.47 4.58 18.09
CA GLY A 40 -8.77 3.27 18.69
C GLY A 40 -7.71 2.74 19.66
N LEU A 41 -6.68 3.50 20.02
CA LEU A 41 -5.68 3.08 21.01
C LEU A 41 -6.21 3.32 22.45
N ALA A 42 -7.39 2.74 22.72
CA ALA A 42 -8.16 2.88 23.95
C ALA A 42 -9.05 1.64 24.17
N GLU A 43 -9.59 1.48 25.37
CA GLU A 43 -10.53 0.38 25.68
C GLU A 43 -11.85 0.53 24.91
N PHE A 44 -12.26 1.78 24.65
CA PHE A 44 -13.50 2.12 23.93
C PHE A 44 -13.25 3.27 22.96
N MET A 45 -13.94 3.22 21.82
CA MET A 45 -13.96 4.26 20.82
C MET A 45 -15.41 4.50 20.38
N VAL A 46 -15.80 5.76 20.26
CA VAL A 46 -17.10 6.13 19.67
C VAL A 46 -16.87 6.55 18.23
N TRP A 47 -17.52 5.88 17.28
CA TRP A 47 -17.37 6.15 15.86
C TRP A 47 -18.69 5.96 15.12
N PRO A 48 -18.95 6.69 14.00
CA PRO A 48 -20.20 6.51 13.25
C PRO A 48 -20.37 5.11 12.73
N ALA A 49 -21.58 4.55 12.89
CA ALA A 49 -21.85 3.16 12.51
C ALA A 49 -21.75 2.90 11.00
N ASP A 50 -22.02 3.88 10.18
CA ASP A 50 -21.87 3.84 8.72
C ASP A 50 -20.41 3.83 8.23
N HIS A 51 -19.46 4.07 9.15
CA HIS A 51 -18.03 3.94 8.92
C HIS A 51 -17.45 2.62 9.45
N MET A 52 -18.31 1.68 9.85
CA MET A 52 -17.91 0.36 10.33
C MET A 52 -18.26 -0.71 9.30
N VAL A 53 -17.33 -1.61 9.03
CA VAL A 53 -17.50 -2.73 8.13
C VAL A 53 -17.43 -4.02 8.95
N LEU A 54 -18.44 -4.86 8.82
CA LEU A 54 -18.45 -6.18 9.48
C LEU A 54 -17.28 -7.03 8.98
N LEU A 55 -16.56 -7.62 9.92
CA LEU A 55 -15.49 -8.57 9.60
C LEU A 55 -16.09 -9.92 9.23
N PRO A 56 -15.64 -10.55 8.14
CA PRO A 56 -15.96 -11.93 7.84
C PRO A 56 -15.39 -12.88 8.92
N ASP A 57 -16.07 -14.00 9.14
CA ASP A 57 -15.68 -14.98 10.16
C ASP A 57 -14.31 -15.63 9.91
N ASN A 58 -13.87 -15.67 8.65
CA ASN A 58 -12.60 -16.24 8.24
C ASN A 58 -11.39 -15.31 8.46
N ILE A 59 -11.60 -14.09 8.94
CA ILE A 59 -10.52 -13.17 9.33
C ILE A 59 -10.34 -13.22 10.84
N SER A 60 -9.16 -13.59 11.30
CA SER A 60 -8.81 -13.62 12.72
C SER A 60 -8.60 -12.21 13.29
N ASP A 61 -8.63 -12.09 14.63
CA ASP A 61 -8.35 -10.82 15.33
C ASP A 61 -6.89 -10.35 15.13
N VAL A 62 -5.98 -11.28 14.81
CA VAL A 62 -4.56 -10.96 14.50
C VAL A 62 -4.43 -10.38 13.09
N GLU A 63 -5.26 -10.81 12.15
CA GLU A 63 -5.24 -10.35 10.76
C GLU A 63 -6.06 -9.06 10.57
N ALA A 64 -7.11 -8.88 11.36
CA ALA A 64 -8.03 -7.73 11.22
C ALA A 64 -7.33 -6.35 11.17
N PRO A 65 -6.27 -6.07 11.96
CA PRO A 65 -5.54 -4.81 11.86
C PRO A 65 -4.86 -4.55 10.52
N LEU A 66 -4.64 -5.58 9.70
CA LEU A 66 -4.05 -5.43 8.37
C LEU A 66 -5.05 -4.90 7.33
N ILE A 67 -6.34 -4.90 7.62
CA ILE A 67 -7.39 -4.46 6.66
C ILE A 67 -7.19 -2.99 6.28
N GLU A 68 -6.93 -2.12 7.24
CA GLU A 68 -6.74 -0.70 6.96
C GLU A 68 -5.54 -0.46 6.03
N PRO A 69 -4.30 -0.90 6.34
CA PRO A 69 -3.17 -0.71 5.42
C PRO A 69 -3.34 -1.49 4.10
N ALA A 70 -4.11 -2.58 4.08
CA ALA A 70 -4.44 -3.28 2.84
C ALA A 70 -5.32 -2.41 1.92
N THR A 71 -6.21 -1.58 2.47
CA THR A 71 -7.00 -0.64 1.65
C THR A 71 -6.12 0.39 0.96
N VAL A 72 -5.07 0.87 1.63
CA VAL A 72 -4.06 1.77 1.04
C VAL A 72 -3.36 1.09 -0.13
N ALA A 73 -2.90 -0.14 0.06
CA ALA A 73 -2.24 -0.94 -0.97
C ALA A 73 -3.15 -1.17 -2.20
N VAL A 74 -4.37 -1.66 -1.98
CA VAL A 74 -5.35 -1.91 -3.05
C VAL A 74 -5.72 -0.62 -3.78
N HIS A 75 -5.88 0.50 -3.06
CA HIS A 75 -6.15 1.79 -3.68
C HIS A 75 -5.00 2.23 -4.59
N GLY A 76 -3.75 2.13 -4.12
CA GLY A 76 -2.55 2.44 -4.93
C GLY A 76 -2.48 1.59 -6.20
N VAL A 77 -2.69 0.28 -6.08
CA VAL A 77 -2.69 -0.65 -7.21
C VAL A 77 -3.80 -0.32 -8.22
N ARG A 78 -5.01 -0.04 -7.77
CA ARG A 78 -6.11 0.39 -8.65
C ARG A 78 -5.83 1.70 -9.38
N ARG A 79 -5.13 2.63 -8.71
CA ARG A 79 -4.74 3.93 -9.27
C ARG A 79 -3.58 3.84 -10.26
N SER A 80 -2.72 2.84 -10.13
CA SER A 80 -1.53 2.67 -10.99
C SER A 80 -1.87 2.30 -12.44
N GLY A 81 -3.07 1.76 -12.68
CA GLY A 81 -3.46 1.28 -13.99
C GLY A 81 -2.74 -0.01 -14.43
N VAL A 82 -2.21 -0.79 -13.47
CA VAL A 82 -1.50 -2.04 -13.70
C VAL A 82 -2.30 -3.00 -14.59
N ARG A 83 -1.60 -3.72 -15.43
CA ARG A 83 -2.12 -4.78 -16.30
C ARG A 83 -1.43 -6.10 -16.00
N ALA A 84 -2.09 -7.19 -16.28
CA ALA A 84 -1.47 -8.52 -16.20
C ALA A 84 -0.23 -8.59 -17.11
N GLY A 85 0.88 -9.05 -16.53
CA GLY A 85 2.17 -9.14 -17.20
C GLY A 85 3.08 -7.91 -17.07
N ASP A 86 2.59 -6.78 -16.53
CA ASP A 86 3.44 -5.63 -16.23
C ASP A 86 4.53 -5.99 -15.22
N ASN A 87 5.75 -5.45 -15.42
CA ASN A 87 6.81 -5.50 -14.43
C ASN A 87 6.65 -4.36 -13.42
N VAL A 88 6.52 -4.69 -12.15
CA VAL A 88 6.32 -3.71 -11.09
C VAL A 88 7.47 -3.78 -10.10
N ALA A 89 8.11 -2.66 -9.80
CA ALA A 89 9.03 -2.53 -8.68
C ALA A 89 8.30 -1.96 -7.45
N VAL A 90 8.45 -2.61 -6.29
CA VAL A 90 7.94 -2.11 -5.00
C VAL A 90 9.13 -1.75 -4.13
N ILE A 91 9.35 -0.46 -3.90
CA ILE A 91 10.44 0.07 -3.07
C ILE A 91 9.95 0.19 -1.64
N GLY A 92 10.58 -0.57 -0.74
CA GLY A 92 10.20 -0.70 0.66
C GLY A 92 9.32 -1.92 0.91
N CYS A 93 9.83 -2.88 1.69
CA CYS A 93 9.13 -4.11 2.07
C CYS A 93 8.74 -4.08 3.56
N GLY A 94 8.18 -2.93 4.00
CA GLY A 94 7.44 -2.81 5.26
C GLY A 94 6.00 -3.30 5.11
N THR A 95 5.16 -3.07 6.11
CA THR A 95 3.76 -3.53 6.10
C THR A 95 3.00 -3.10 4.85
N VAL A 96 3.03 -1.81 4.50
CA VAL A 96 2.33 -1.29 3.30
C VAL A 96 2.94 -1.87 2.03
N GLY A 97 4.29 -1.94 1.93
CA GLY A 97 4.96 -2.49 0.75
C GLY A 97 4.65 -3.95 0.50
N LEU A 98 4.66 -4.79 1.55
CA LEU A 98 4.32 -6.21 1.44
C LEU A 98 2.85 -6.43 1.05
N LEU A 99 1.94 -5.60 1.54
CA LEU A 99 0.53 -5.64 1.12
C LEU A 99 0.36 -5.15 -0.33
N THR A 100 1.11 -4.10 -0.73
CA THR A 100 1.12 -3.58 -2.10
C THR A 100 1.67 -4.62 -3.08
N LEU A 101 2.75 -5.31 -2.71
CA LEU A 101 3.30 -6.43 -3.48
C LEU A 101 2.25 -7.49 -3.75
N GLN A 102 1.57 -7.97 -2.72
CA GLN A 102 0.53 -9.00 -2.84
C GLN A 102 -0.65 -8.52 -3.70
N ALA A 103 -1.05 -7.24 -3.55
CA ALA A 103 -2.10 -6.65 -4.37
C ALA A 103 -1.70 -6.57 -5.87
N PHE A 104 -0.45 -6.23 -6.19
CA PHE A 104 0.07 -6.29 -7.56
C PHE A 104 0.14 -7.73 -8.09
N LYS A 105 0.56 -8.69 -7.26
CA LYS A 105 0.53 -10.12 -7.64
C LYS A 105 -0.89 -10.58 -7.95
N ALA A 106 -1.88 -10.19 -7.13
CA ALA A 106 -3.28 -10.50 -7.38
C ALA A 106 -3.83 -9.86 -8.68
N ALA A 107 -3.26 -8.72 -9.10
CA ALA A 107 -3.57 -8.08 -10.38
C ALA A 107 -2.86 -8.74 -11.58
N GLY A 108 -2.03 -9.76 -11.36
CA GLY A 108 -1.32 -10.48 -12.41
C GLY A 108 0.01 -9.87 -12.83
N ALA A 109 0.56 -8.93 -12.07
CA ALA A 109 1.86 -8.34 -12.34
C ALA A 109 3.02 -9.28 -11.96
N ARG A 110 4.18 -9.09 -12.61
CA ARG A 110 5.47 -9.59 -12.15
C ARG A 110 6.08 -8.57 -11.20
N VAL A 111 6.35 -8.97 -9.95
CA VAL A 111 6.75 -8.03 -8.89
C VAL A 111 8.20 -8.22 -8.48
N ILE A 112 8.97 -7.14 -8.53
CA ILE A 112 10.34 -7.00 -8.04
C ILE A 112 10.27 -6.25 -6.70
N ALA A 113 10.56 -6.93 -5.60
CA ALA A 113 10.60 -6.34 -4.27
C ALA A 113 11.98 -5.72 -4.00
N VAL A 114 12.01 -4.49 -3.50
CA VAL A 114 13.23 -3.72 -3.27
C VAL A 114 13.26 -3.23 -1.83
N ASP A 115 14.30 -3.58 -1.08
CA ASP A 115 14.53 -3.10 0.30
C ASP A 115 16.03 -3.12 0.62
N VAL A 116 16.44 -2.37 1.63
CA VAL A 116 17.82 -2.42 2.15
C VAL A 116 18.05 -3.58 3.13
N ARG A 117 16.98 -4.20 3.64
CA ARG A 117 17.03 -5.25 4.66
C ARG A 117 16.77 -6.61 4.05
N ASP A 118 17.74 -7.52 4.17
CA ASP A 118 17.63 -8.87 3.63
C ASP A 118 16.45 -9.65 4.24
N GLN A 119 16.15 -9.46 5.53
CA GLN A 119 15.01 -10.10 6.18
C GLN A 119 13.66 -9.68 5.55
N SER A 120 13.51 -8.40 5.21
CA SER A 120 12.30 -7.90 4.52
C SER A 120 12.16 -8.50 3.12
N LEU A 121 13.29 -8.68 2.41
CA LEU A 121 13.33 -9.31 1.09
C LEU A 121 13.00 -10.80 1.15
N MET A 122 13.45 -11.51 2.19
CA MET A 122 13.06 -12.91 2.41
C MET A 122 11.55 -13.03 2.57
N LEU A 123 10.95 -12.21 3.44
CA LEU A 123 9.50 -12.20 3.63
C LEU A 123 8.75 -11.79 2.35
N ALA A 124 9.26 -10.82 1.59
CA ALA A 124 8.69 -10.43 0.32
C ALA A 124 8.64 -11.61 -0.67
N ARG A 125 9.69 -12.43 -0.69
CA ARG A 125 9.74 -13.64 -1.52
C ARG A 125 8.71 -14.68 -1.08
N GLU A 126 8.59 -14.93 0.22
CA GLU A 126 7.56 -15.82 0.78
C GLU A 126 6.14 -15.36 0.44
N LEU A 127 5.92 -14.05 0.38
CA LEU A 127 4.63 -13.43 0.03
C LEU A 127 4.40 -13.27 -1.48
N GLY A 128 5.29 -13.83 -2.31
CA GLY A 128 5.07 -13.98 -3.74
C GLY A 128 5.80 -12.99 -4.65
N ALA A 129 6.82 -12.27 -4.16
CA ALA A 129 7.71 -11.52 -5.05
C ALA A 129 8.39 -12.47 -6.04
N ASP A 130 8.38 -12.12 -7.33
CA ASP A 130 9.07 -12.89 -8.36
C ASP A 130 10.58 -12.72 -8.24
N GLU A 131 11.01 -11.48 -7.92
CA GLU A 131 12.41 -11.14 -7.72
C GLU A 131 12.59 -10.25 -6.49
N THR A 132 13.80 -10.25 -5.95
CA THR A 132 14.17 -9.38 -4.83
C THR A 132 15.50 -8.70 -5.12
N VAL A 133 15.57 -7.39 -4.85
CA VAL A 133 16.77 -6.56 -5.05
C VAL A 133 17.12 -5.83 -3.76
N ASN A 134 18.34 -6.03 -3.26
CA ASN A 134 18.85 -5.26 -2.14
C ASN A 134 19.39 -3.92 -2.64
N CYS A 135 18.83 -2.82 -2.13
CA CYS A 135 19.18 -1.46 -2.56
C CYS A 135 20.09 -0.70 -1.57
N LYS A 136 20.93 -1.39 -0.79
CA LYS A 136 21.98 -0.73 0.01
C LYS A 136 22.93 0.10 -0.87
N ASP A 137 23.20 -0.36 -2.09
CA ASP A 137 23.85 0.42 -3.14
C ASP A 137 22.86 0.68 -4.26
N GLU A 138 22.50 1.96 -4.44
CA GLU A 138 21.47 2.40 -5.39
C GLU A 138 21.83 2.08 -6.85
N ASN A 139 23.11 2.27 -7.22
CA ASN A 139 23.55 2.08 -8.60
C ASN A 139 23.48 0.61 -9.00
N THR A 140 23.92 -0.26 -8.11
CA THR A 140 23.82 -1.72 -8.29
C THR A 140 22.37 -2.16 -8.40
N ALA A 141 21.49 -1.64 -7.52
CA ALA A 141 20.07 -1.94 -7.55
C ALA A 141 19.40 -1.48 -8.84
N ALA A 142 19.70 -0.25 -9.30
CA ALA A 142 19.19 0.27 -10.56
C ALA A 142 19.60 -0.59 -11.75
N ALA A 143 20.85 -1.03 -11.78
CA ALA A 143 21.35 -1.91 -12.84
C ALA A 143 20.64 -3.27 -12.84
N GLN A 144 20.47 -3.89 -11.67
CA GLN A 144 19.74 -5.16 -11.51
C GLN A 144 18.28 -5.06 -11.95
N ILE A 145 17.58 -3.98 -11.53
CA ILE A 145 16.19 -3.75 -11.92
C ILE A 145 16.07 -3.60 -13.45
N ARG A 146 17.00 -2.87 -14.08
CA ARG A 146 17.04 -2.76 -15.53
C ARG A 146 17.23 -4.10 -16.20
N GLU A 147 18.19 -4.90 -15.76
CA GLU A 147 18.45 -6.24 -16.29
C GLU A 147 17.21 -7.12 -16.18
N LEU A 148 16.55 -7.15 -15.01
CA LEU A 148 15.33 -7.92 -14.73
C LEU A 148 14.13 -7.49 -15.58
N THR A 149 14.17 -6.29 -16.15
CA THR A 149 13.10 -5.69 -16.97
C THR A 149 13.51 -5.48 -18.44
N GLY A 150 14.46 -6.27 -18.94
CA GLY A 150 14.90 -6.22 -20.33
C GLY A 150 15.60 -4.89 -20.72
N ASN A 151 16.26 -4.25 -19.78
CA ASN A 151 16.95 -2.95 -19.90
C ASN A 151 16.03 -1.73 -20.16
N ILE A 152 14.72 -1.89 -19.98
CA ILE A 152 13.73 -0.83 -20.21
C ILE A 152 13.38 -0.12 -18.89
N GLY A 153 13.35 -0.83 -17.79
CA GLY A 153 12.83 -0.42 -16.49
C GLY A 153 11.44 -0.99 -16.23
N PRO A 154 10.97 -0.99 -14.97
CA PRO A 154 9.63 -1.45 -14.62
C PRO A 154 8.54 -0.57 -15.26
N ASP A 155 7.40 -1.17 -15.58
CA ASP A 155 6.21 -0.46 -16.08
C ASP A 155 5.65 0.47 -15.02
N ILE A 156 5.72 0.05 -13.76
CA ILE A 156 5.24 0.78 -12.59
C ILE A 156 6.28 0.65 -11.47
N THR A 157 6.51 1.74 -10.75
CA THR A 157 7.25 1.70 -9.48
C THR A 157 6.38 2.24 -8.36
N ALA A 158 6.13 1.41 -7.35
CA ALA A 158 5.43 1.80 -6.14
C ALA A 158 6.45 2.16 -5.04
N GLU A 159 6.38 3.38 -4.53
CA GLU A 159 7.20 3.87 -3.44
C GLU A 159 6.44 3.72 -2.12
N THR A 160 6.97 2.93 -1.19
CA THR A 160 6.35 2.62 0.10
C THR A 160 7.35 2.67 1.27
N ALA A 161 8.58 3.07 1.02
CA ALA A 161 9.64 3.18 2.03
C ALA A 161 9.59 4.50 2.81
N GLY A 162 9.16 5.58 2.15
CA GLY A 162 9.10 6.91 2.73
C GLY A 162 10.48 7.52 3.06
N ALA A 163 11.57 7.01 2.48
CA ALA A 163 12.89 7.57 2.65
C ALA A 163 13.09 8.76 1.70
N LYS A 164 14.04 9.65 2.03
CA LYS A 164 14.25 10.90 1.29
C LYS A 164 14.58 10.69 -0.19
N GLU A 165 15.31 9.64 -0.49
CA GLU A 165 15.84 9.34 -1.83
C GLU A 165 14.86 8.52 -2.66
N THR A 166 13.99 7.72 -2.05
CA THR A 166 13.18 6.72 -2.74
C THR A 166 12.14 7.27 -3.71
N PRO A 167 11.53 8.48 -3.52
CA PRO A 167 10.67 9.07 -4.53
C PRO A 167 11.40 9.38 -5.84
N ARG A 168 12.66 9.88 -5.76
CA ARG A 168 13.49 10.13 -6.93
C ARG A 168 13.83 8.80 -7.62
N MET A 169 14.26 7.79 -6.86
CA MET A 169 14.56 6.46 -7.38
C MET A 169 13.34 5.88 -8.13
N ALA A 170 12.15 6.00 -7.57
CA ALA A 170 10.92 5.52 -8.19
C ALA A 170 10.70 6.15 -9.57
N ILE A 171 10.91 7.47 -9.71
CA ILE A 171 10.76 8.19 -10.98
C ILE A 171 11.84 7.76 -12.00
N GLU A 172 13.10 7.70 -11.56
CA GLU A 172 14.25 7.44 -12.44
C GLU A 172 14.31 5.99 -12.94
N TRP A 173 13.81 5.03 -12.14
CA TRP A 173 13.85 3.62 -12.50
C TRP A 173 12.69 3.20 -13.40
N THR A 174 11.55 3.88 -13.29
CA THR A 174 10.36 3.58 -14.13
C THR A 174 10.68 3.86 -15.61
N ARG A 175 10.23 2.97 -16.48
CA ARG A 175 10.37 3.15 -17.93
C ARG A 175 9.71 4.46 -18.41
N ARG A 176 10.19 4.99 -19.54
CA ARG A 176 9.61 6.15 -20.20
C ARG A 176 8.32 5.80 -20.95
#